data_6a1afc5f75463c2e5afb906a4fcddce4
#
_entry.id   6a1afc5f75463c2e5afb906a4fcddce4
#
_cell.length_a   1.000
_cell.length_b   1.000
_cell.length_c   1.000
_cell.angle_alpha   90.00
_cell.angle_beta   90.00
_cell.angle_gamma   90.00
#
_symmetry.space_group_name_H-M   'P 1'
#
loop_
_entity.id
_entity.type
_entity.pdbx_description
1 polymer ?
#
loop_
_entity_poly.entity_id
_entity_poly.type
_entity_poly.pdbx_seq_one_letter_code
_entity_poly.pdbx_strand_id
1 'polypeptide(L)'
;MLLKLSGESLMGVQGFGISSEVLDFFADEVKKVHDVGVQLGIVIGGGNIYRGLSASSQGIDRATGDQMGMLATMINSLALQNAVEKKGITTRLMSAIKMEEI
;
A
#
# COMPACT_ATOMS: atom_id res chain seq x y z
N MET A 1 -1.22 -15.92 8.45
CA MET A 1 -2.43 -15.24 7.95
C MET A 1 -2.07 -14.35 6.77
N LEU A 2 -2.86 -14.37 5.74
CA LEU A 2 -2.70 -13.48 4.57
C LEU A 2 -3.87 -12.52 4.51
N LEU A 3 -3.58 -11.22 4.46
CA LEU A 3 -4.58 -10.17 4.38
C LEU A 3 -4.44 -9.44 3.06
N LYS A 4 -5.54 -9.31 2.32
CA LYS A 4 -5.57 -8.53 1.08
C LYS A 4 -6.33 -7.23 1.32
N LEU A 5 -5.70 -6.11 0.98
CA LEU A 5 -6.30 -4.79 1.09
C LEU A 5 -6.34 -4.14 -0.28
N SER A 6 -7.47 -3.52 -0.62
CA SER A 6 -7.50 -2.67 -1.81
C SER A 6 -6.74 -1.37 -1.49
N GLY A 7 -6.10 -0.78 -2.49
CA GLY A 7 -5.46 0.52 -2.28
C GLY A 7 -6.47 1.57 -1.83
N GLU A 8 -7.71 1.44 -2.27
CA GLU A 8 -8.78 2.37 -1.90
C GLU A 8 -9.06 2.37 -0.40
N SER A 9 -8.72 1.29 0.32
CA SER A 9 -8.86 1.23 1.76
C SER A 9 -8.04 2.31 2.47
N LEU A 10 -7.00 2.83 1.82
CA LEU A 10 -6.12 3.83 2.44
C LEU A 10 -6.56 5.28 2.21
N MET A 11 -7.59 5.49 1.40
CA MET A 11 -8.01 6.86 1.04
C MET A 11 -8.71 7.61 2.18
N GLY A 12 -9.41 6.88 3.02
CA GLY A 12 -10.26 7.52 4.00
C GLY A 12 -11.37 8.32 3.33
N VAL A 13 -11.74 9.43 3.94
CA VAL A 13 -12.82 10.28 3.41
C VAL A 13 -12.36 11.20 2.27
N GLN A 14 -11.07 11.28 2.02
CA GLN A 14 -10.57 12.21 1.00
C GLN A 14 -10.74 11.72 -0.43
N GLY A 15 -11.02 10.44 -0.64
CA GLY A 15 -11.36 9.89 -1.94
C GLY A 15 -10.19 9.58 -2.87
N PHE A 16 -8.96 9.87 -2.46
CA PHE A 16 -7.74 9.54 -3.20
C PHE A 16 -6.55 9.61 -2.25
N GLY A 17 -5.42 9.10 -2.71
CA GLY A 17 -4.18 9.18 -1.93
C GLY A 17 -4.20 8.31 -0.68
N ILE A 18 -3.48 8.74 0.34
CA ILE A 18 -3.29 7.98 1.57
C ILE A 18 -3.69 8.85 2.76
N SER A 19 -4.58 8.32 3.59
CA SER A 19 -4.99 8.98 4.83
C SER A 19 -4.09 8.50 5.96
N SER A 20 -3.44 9.43 6.67
CA SER A 20 -2.59 9.06 7.79
C SER A 20 -3.39 8.45 8.94
N GLU A 21 -4.65 8.86 9.11
CA GLU A 21 -5.52 8.29 10.13
C GLU A 21 -5.84 6.84 9.83
N VAL A 22 -6.10 6.52 8.56
CA VAL A 22 -6.37 5.14 8.14
C VAL A 22 -5.13 4.29 8.29
N LEU A 23 -3.95 4.82 7.91
CA LEU A 23 -2.69 4.09 8.11
C LEU A 23 -2.47 3.74 9.57
N ASP A 24 -2.69 4.69 10.46
CA ASP A 24 -2.51 4.46 11.89
C ASP A 24 -3.49 3.40 12.38
N PHE A 25 -4.73 3.44 11.92
CA PHE A 25 -5.73 2.43 12.26
C PHE A 25 -5.29 1.03 11.82
N PHE A 26 -4.85 0.90 10.58
CA PHE A 26 -4.38 -0.40 10.09
C PHE A 26 -3.14 -0.88 10.82
N ALA A 27 -2.22 0.04 11.13
CA ALA A 27 -1.02 -0.31 11.87
C ALA A 27 -1.35 -0.84 13.26
N ASP A 28 -2.34 -0.25 13.93
CA ASP A 28 -2.79 -0.74 15.23
C ASP A 28 -3.42 -2.13 15.13
N GLU A 29 -4.20 -2.38 14.08
CA GLU A 29 -4.80 -3.67 13.86
C GLU A 29 -3.74 -4.75 13.59
N VAL A 30 -2.73 -4.40 12.79
CA VAL A 30 -1.60 -5.31 12.52
C VAL A 30 -0.86 -5.62 13.82
N LYS A 31 -0.66 -4.63 14.66
CA LYS A 31 0.01 -4.83 15.93
C LYS A 31 -0.75 -5.79 16.83
N LYS A 32 -2.07 -5.68 16.88
CA LYS A 32 -2.89 -6.59 17.66
C LYS A 32 -2.71 -8.05 17.22
N VAL A 33 -2.69 -8.28 15.91
CA VAL A 33 -2.50 -9.62 15.36
C VAL A 33 -1.09 -10.13 15.67
N HIS A 34 -0.09 -9.29 15.48
CA HIS A 34 1.30 -9.63 15.76
C HIS A 34 1.51 -9.99 17.23
N ASP A 35 0.89 -9.24 18.14
CA ASP A 35 1.08 -9.42 19.57
C ASP A 35 0.51 -10.74 20.09
N VAL A 36 -0.42 -11.35 19.36
CA VAL A 36 -0.92 -12.68 19.72
C VAL A 36 -0.12 -13.81 19.04
N GLY A 37 1.00 -13.49 18.40
CA GLY A 37 1.92 -14.47 17.85
C GLY A 37 1.62 -14.96 16.46
N VAL A 38 0.73 -14.30 15.73
CA VAL A 38 0.37 -14.68 14.36
C VAL A 38 1.29 -14.00 13.37
N GLN A 39 1.83 -14.77 12.41
CA GLN A 39 2.56 -14.19 11.29
C GLN A 39 1.55 -13.64 10.29
N LEU A 40 1.79 -12.43 9.81
CA LEU A 40 0.85 -11.75 8.93
C LEU A 40 1.54 -11.32 7.64
N GLY A 41 0.98 -11.75 6.51
CA GLY A 41 1.36 -11.25 5.20
C GLY A 41 0.26 -10.31 4.70
N ILE A 42 0.65 -9.19 4.11
CA ILE A 42 -0.30 -8.21 3.60
C ILE A 42 -0.02 -7.95 2.13
N VAL A 43 -1.07 -8.04 1.32
CA VAL A 43 -1.04 -7.67 -0.10
C VAL A 43 -1.93 -6.46 -0.26
N ILE A 44 -1.42 -5.39 -0.88
CA ILE A 44 -2.16 -4.16 -1.02
C ILE A 44 -2.08 -3.66 -2.47
N GLY A 45 -3.21 -3.14 -2.97
CA GLY A 45 -3.27 -2.59 -4.33
C GLY A 45 -2.96 -1.10 -4.37
N GLY A 46 -3.13 -0.50 -5.55
CA GLY A 46 -2.76 0.88 -5.81
C GLY A 46 -3.89 1.79 -6.29
N GLY A 47 -5.14 1.39 -6.16
CA GLY A 47 -6.27 2.14 -6.71
C GLY A 47 -6.40 3.56 -6.20
N ASN A 48 -6.03 3.81 -4.95
CA ASN A 48 -6.09 5.13 -4.35
C ASN A 48 -5.14 6.12 -5.04
N ILE A 49 -3.98 5.65 -5.46
CA ILE A 49 -3.01 6.49 -6.17
C ILE A 49 -3.51 6.75 -7.59
N TYR A 50 -4.04 5.72 -8.26
CA TYR A 50 -4.60 5.86 -9.59
C TYR A 50 -5.75 6.86 -9.64
N ARG A 51 -6.59 6.91 -8.61
CA ARG A 51 -7.67 7.89 -8.58
C ARG A 51 -7.17 9.32 -8.63
N GLY A 52 -6.04 9.60 -7.97
CA GLY A 52 -5.43 10.92 -8.02
C GLY A 52 -4.79 11.25 -9.35
N LEU A 53 -4.47 10.22 -10.16
CA LEU A 53 -3.81 10.39 -11.45
C LEU A 53 -4.78 10.25 -12.63
N SER A 54 -6.05 9.96 -12.39
CA SER A 54 -6.98 9.57 -13.45
C SER A 54 -7.12 10.61 -14.55
N ALA A 55 -7.08 11.90 -14.20
CA ALA A 55 -7.23 12.97 -15.19
C ALA A 55 -6.03 13.09 -16.11
N SER A 56 -4.84 12.72 -15.64
CA SER A 56 -3.61 12.82 -16.43
C SER A 56 -3.17 11.49 -17.04
N SER A 57 -3.93 10.43 -16.84
CA SER A 57 -3.57 9.11 -17.34
C SER A 57 -4.01 8.86 -18.78
N GLN A 58 -4.78 9.75 -19.37
CA GLN A 58 -5.23 9.61 -20.75
C GLN A 58 -4.03 9.69 -21.71
N GLY A 59 -4.01 8.77 -22.67
CA GLY A 59 -2.92 8.72 -23.63
C GLY A 59 -1.71 7.92 -23.18
N ILE A 60 -1.74 7.39 -21.97
CA ILE A 60 -0.67 6.52 -21.48
C ILE A 60 -0.90 5.12 -22.03
N ASP A 61 0.14 4.50 -22.61
CA ASP A 61 0.00 3.17 -23.15
C ASP A 61 -0.15 2.14 -22.00
N ARG A 62 -0.61 0.95 -22.37
CA ARG A 62 -0.94 -0.08 -21.37
C ARG A 62 0.28 -0.52 -20.57
N ALA A 63 1.43 -0.70 -21.25
CA ALA A 63 2.64 -1.16 -20.55
C ALA A 63 3.08 -0.14 -19.51
N THR A 64 3.06 1.15 -19.86
CA THR A 64 3.39 2.22 -18.92
C THR A 64 2.37 2.28 -17.78
N GLY A 65 1.08 2.14 -18.11
CA GLY A 65 0.02 2.11 -17.10
C GLY A 65 0.19 0.98 -16.10
N ASP A 66 0.57 -0.20 -16.59
CA ASP A 66 0.82 -1.36 -15.71
C ASP A 66 1.99 -1.08 -14.76
N GLN A 67 3.06 -0.48 -15.27
CA GLN A 67 4.19 -0.09 -14.43
C GLN A 67 3.79 0.94 -13.37
N MET A 68 2.98 1.91 -13.75
CA MET A 68 2.46 2.90 -12.82
C MET A 68 1.65 2.23 -11.70
N GLY A 69 0.85 1.22 -12.06
CA GLY A 69 0.08 0.48 -11.08
C GLY A 69 0.95 -0.28 -10.09
N MET A 70 2.03 -0.88 -10.58
CA MET A 70 2.96 -1.59 -9.72
C MET A 70 3.69 -0.63 -8.78
N LEU A 71 4.07 0.55 -9.29
CA LEU A 71 4.69 1.58 -8.46
C LEU A 71 3.71 2.15 -7.43
N ALA A 72 2.45 2.31 -7.81
CA ALA A 72 1.42 2.75 -6.88
C ALA A 72 1.27 1.76 -5.72
N THR A 73 1.30 0.47 -6.02
CA THR A 73 1.28 -0.58 -5.01
C THR A 73 2.50 -0.46 -4.08
N MET A 74 3.68 -0.17 -4.63
CA MET A 74 4.88 0.03 -3.84
C MET A 74 4.76 1.24 -2.90
N ILE A 75 4.20 2.33 -3.39
CA ILE A 75 3.98 3.53 -2.56
C ILE A 75 3.13 3.17 -1.35
N ASN A 76 2.03 2.48 -1.56
CA ASN A 76 1.14 2.07 -0.48
C ASN A 76 1.83 1.12 0.49
N SER A 77 2.60 0.18 -0.04
CA SER A 77 3.30 -0.80 0.77
C SER A 77 4.35 -0.14 1.66
N LEU A 78 5.09 0.82 1.12
CA LEU A 78 6.08 1.57 1.89
C LEU A 78 5.41 2.42 2.98
N ALA A 79 4.28 3.04 2.67
CA ALA A 79 3.55 3.84 3.64
C ALA A 79 3.06 2.98 4.80
N LEU A 80 2.49 1.81 4.48
CA LEU A 80 1.99 0.90 5.50
C LEU A 80 3.15 0.32 6.32
N GLN A 81 4.26 -0.03 5.65
CA GLN A 81 5.45 -0.52 6.34
C GLN A 81 5.94 0.50 7.37
N ASN A 82 6.04 1.75 6.96
CA ASN A 82 6.49 2.82 7.86
C ASN A 82 5.55 2.95 9.07
N ALA A 83 4.24 2.90 8.83
CA ALA A 83 3.26 3.02 9.91
C ALA A 83 3.36 1.86 10.90
N VAL A 84 3.52 0.65 10.38
CA VAL A 84 3.64 -0.56 11.21
C VAL A 84 4.94 -0.53 12.01
N GLU A 85 6.04 -0.12 11.39
CA GLU A 85 7.34 -0.07 12.07
C GLU A 85 7.36 0.99 13.17
N LYS A 86 6.58 2.05 13.04
CA LYS A 86 6.42 3.03 14.11
C LYS A 86 5.75 2.43 15.35
N LYS A 87 5.03 1.33 15.18
CA LYS A 87 4.42 0.61 16.31
C LYS A 87 5.37 -0.43 16.91
N GLY A 88 6.62 -0.48 16.46
CA GLY A 88 7.63 -1.38 17.01
C GLY A 88 7.69 -2.76 16.37
N ILE A 89 7.05 -2.96 15.23
CA ILE A 89 7.02 -4.24 14.54
C ILE A 89 8.02 -4.21 13.38
N THR A 90 8.87 -5.25 13.30
CA THR A 90 9.79 -5.40 12.17
C THR A 90 9.05 -5.95 10.97
N THR A 91 9.26 -5.35 9.81
CA THR A 91 8.59 -5.76 8.58
C THR A 91 9.59 -6.07 7.48
N ARG A 92 9.12 -6.76 6.45
CA ARG A 92 9.88 -7.00 5.23
C ARG A 92 8.99 -6.68 4.04
N LEU A 93 9.44 -5.75 3.22
CA LEU A 93 8.72 -5.38 1.99
C LEU A 93 9.21 -6.27 0.85
N MET A 94 8.24 -6.84 0.11
CA MET A 94 8.53 -7.66 -1.06
C MET A 94 7.78 -7.10 -2.25
N SER A 95 8.42 -7.12 -3.41
CA SER A 95 7.84 -6.58 -4.63
C SER A 95 8.17 -7.47 -5.82
N ALA A 96 7.27 -7.48 -6.80
CA ALA A 96 7.53 -8.13 -8.07
C ALA A 96 8.39 -7.28 -9.00
N ILE A 97 8.65 -6.02 -8.64
CA ILE A 97 9.47 -5.12 -9.45
C ILE A 97 10.92 -5.23 -9.00
N LYS A 98 11.82 -5.36 -9.96
CA LYS A 98 13.24 -5.29 -9.67
C LYS A 98 13.64 -3.83 -9.57
N MET A 99 13.93 -3.39 -8.36
CA MET A 99 14.18 -1.97 -8.09
C MET A 99 15.42 -1.44 -8.80
N GLU A 100 16.40 -2.28 -9.02
CA GLU A 100 17.63 -1.88 -9.70
C GLU A 100 17.41 -1.53 -11.18
N GLU A 101 16.26 -1.84 -11.72
CA GLU A 101 15.91 -1.53 -13.11
C GLU A 101 15.13 -0.22 -13.24
N ILE A 102 14.82 0.39 -12.12
CA ILE A 102 14.10 1.65 -12.09
C ILE A 102 15.06 2.81 -11.92
#